data_93176583fb04b76f40504e274269bc16
#
_entry.id   93176583fb04b76f40504e274269bc16
#
_cell.length_a   1.000
_cell.length_b   1.000
_cell.length_c   1.000
_cell.angle_alpha   90.00
_cell.angle_beta   90.00
_cell.angle_gamma   90.00
#
_symmetry.space_group_name_H-M   'P 1'
#
loop_
_entity.id
_entity.type
_entity.pdbx_description
1 polymer ?
#
loop_
_entity_poly.entity_id
_entity_poly.type
_entity_poly.pdbx_seq_one_letter_code
_entity_poly.pdbx_strand_id
1 'polypeptide(L)'
;MNTTKIALEASLKELLKKKPFDKITIADLTEDCGISRMAFYYHFKDIYDLVEWACVEDGKKALRDKKTYDTWQEGFAQIFEAVLENKPFIMNVYHSVRREKIESFLYKLTYQLIADAVEEKCSRDHLPETDKQFIADFYKYGFVGIMLDWIDRGMKEDYQKIVDLLAVTLHGNIANSIRNFEQEKEKI
;
A
#
# COMPACT_ATOMS: atom_id res chain seq x y z
N MET A 1 24.16 -2.53 3.00
CA MET A 1 23.24 -3.69 2.90
C MET A 1 21.95 -3.42 2.14
N ASN A 2 21.54 -2.18 1.91
CA ASN A 2 20.31 -1.83 1.16
C ASN A 2 20.55 -1.71 -0.36
N THR A 3 21.80 -1.51 -0.79
CA THR A 3 22.16 -1.23 -2.19
C THR A 3 21.80 -2.38 -3.13
N THR A 4 22.04 -3.63 -2.72
CA THR A 4 21.69 -4.82 -3.53
C THR A 4 20.19 -4.97 -3.71
N LYS A 5 19.40 -4.72 -2.67
CA LYS A 5 17.92 -4.76 -2.76
C LYS A 5 17.40 -3.72 -3.74
N ILE A 6 17.94 -2.50 -3.67
CA ILE A 6 17.58 -1.39 -4.57
C ILE A 6 17.97 -1.71 -6.02
N ALA A 7 19.16 -2.30 -6.23
CA ALA A 7 19.59 -2.72 -7.57
C ALA A 7 18.66 -3.80 -8.15
N LEU A 8 18.30 -4.80 -7.35
CA LEU A 8 17.36 -5.85 -7.75
C LEU A 8 15.95 -5.31 -8.06
N GLU A 9 15.46 -4.34 -7.28
CA GLU A 9 14.20 -3.64 -7.55
C GLU A 9 14.25 -2.89 -8.89
N ALA A 10 15.31 -2.12 -9.12
CA ALA A 10 15.49 -1.37 -10.36
C ALA A 10 15.56 -2.31 -11.57
N SER A 11 16.33 -3.39 -11.47
CA SER A 11 16.43 -4.43 -12.51
C SER A 11 15.06 -5.07 -12.78
N LEU A 12 14.30 -5.42 -11.75
CA LEU A 12 12.95 -5.98 -11.90
C LEU A 12 12.04 -5.00 -12.67
N LYS A 13 12.02 -3.72 -12.29
CA LYS A 13 11.20 -2.70 -12.96
C LYS A 13 11.59 -2.52 -14.44
N GLU A 14 12.88 -2.54 -14.76
CA GLU A 14 13.36 -2.45 -16.15
C GLU A 14 13.03 -3.70 -16.97
N LEU A 15 13.15 -4.89 -16.40
CA LEU A 15 12.78 -6.13 -17.07
C LEU A 15 11.29 -6.22 -17.36
N LEU A 16 10.45 -5.71 -16.47
CA LEU A 16 9.00 -5.67 -16.65
C LEU A 16 8.53 -4.75 -17.79
N LYS A 17 9.36 -3.81 -18.22
CA LYS A 17 9.11 -3.03 -19.45
C LYS A 17 9.34 -3.85 -20.74
N LYS A 18 10.12 -4.93 -20.64
CA LYS A 18 10.57 -5.73 -21.80
C LYS A 18 9.85 -7.06 -21.92
N LYS A 19 9.42 -7.66 -20.81
CA LYS A 19 8.75 -8.96 -20.80
C LYS A 19 7.78 -9.10 -19.62
N PRO A 20 6.72 -9.93 -19.75
CA PRO A 20 5.76 -10.14 -18.67
C PRO A 20 6.41 -10.80 -17.46
N PHE A 21 5.81 -10.59 -16.28
CA PHE A 21 6.34 -11.01 -14.98
C PHE A 21 6.63 -12.51 -14.90
N ASP A 22 5.74 -13.35 -15.44
CA ASP A 22 5.86 -14.81 -15.45
C ASP A 22 7.05 -15.33 -16.28
N LYS A 23 7.67 -14.48 -17.11
CA LYS A 23 8.87 -14.77 -17.91
C LYS A 23 10.15 -14.20 -17.29
N ILE A 24 10.06 -13.51 -16.18
CA ILE A 24 11.24 -13.00 -15.47
C ILE A 24 11.73 -14.06 -14.48
N THR A 25 13.01 -14.37 -14.55
CA THR A 25 13.66 -15.35 -13.69
C THR A 25 14.66 -14.69 -12.73
N ILE A 26 15.02 -15.40 -11.65
CA ILE A 26 16.09 -14.95 -10.77
C ILE A 26 17.42 -14.84 -11.52
N ALA A 27 17.64 -15.68 -12.55
CA ALA A 27 18.83 -15.59 -13.41
C ALA A 27 18.88 -14.25 -14.13
N ASP A 28 17.77 -13.84 -14.76
CA ASP A 28 17.71 -12.54 -15.46
C ASP A 28 18.06 -11.38 -14.52
N LEU A 29 17.53 -11.37 -13.30
CA LEU A 29 17.78 -10.33 -12.29
C LEU A 29 19.24 -10.31 -11.83
N THR A 30 19.81 -11.49 -11.58
CA THR A 30 21.18 -11.60 -11.08
C THR A 30 22.22 -11.29 -12.15
N GLU A 31 21.95 -11.65 -13.40
CA GLU A 31 22.79 -11.29 -14.55
C GLU A 31 22.77 -9.78 -14.80
N ASP A 32 21.58 -9.17 -14.82
CA ASP A 32 21.41 -7.73 -15.01
C ASP A 32 22.10 -6.91 -13.90
N CYS A 33 22.03 -7.39 -12.65
CA CYS A 33 22.68 -6.75 -11.49
C CYS A 33 24.17 -7.11 -11.32
N GLY A 34 24.71 -8.08 -12.08
CA GLY A 34 26.09 -8.56 -11.94
C GLY A 34 26.36 -9.24 -10.58
N ILE A 35 25.37 -9.93 -10.00
CA ILE A 35 25.50 -10.61 -8.71
C ILE A 35 25.25 -12.13 -8.84
N SER A 36 25.68 -12.90 -7.85
CA SER A 36 25.40 -14.33 -7.80
C SER A 36 23.96 -14.64 -7.36
N ARG A 37 23.43 -15.83 -7.74
CA ARG A 37 22.14 -16.32 -7.22
C ARG A 37 22.15 -16.44 -5.69
N MET A 38 23.28 -16.79 -5.09
CA MET A 38 23.43 -16.83 -3.63
C MET A 38 23.21 -15.47 -3.00
N ALA A 39 23.71 -14.38 -3.64
CA ALA A 39 23.46 -13.02 -3.18
C ALA A 39 21.99 -12.63 -3.27
N PHE A 40 21.27 -13.09 -4.28
CA PHE A 40 19.80 -12.92 -4.34
C PHE A 40 19.12 -13.62 -3.16
N TYR A 41 19.39 -14.91 -2.95
CA TYR A 41 18.75 -15.71 -1.89
C TYR A 41 19.13 -15.28 -0.47
N TYR A 42 20.23 -14.54 -0.30
CA TYR A 42 20.56 -13.88 0.97
C TYR A 42 19.55 -12.78 1.33
N HIS A 43 18.94 -12.14 0.33
CA HIS A 43 18.04 -11.00 0.52
C HIS A 43 16.57 -11.35 0.37
N PHE A 44 16.24 -12.26 -0.53
CA PHE A 44 14.87 -12.61 -0.92
C PHE A 44 14.70 -14.11 -1.09
N LYS A 45 13.60 -14.62 -0.59
CA LYS A 45 13.24 -16.04 -0.69
C LYS A 45 12.95 -16.44 -2.14
N ASP A 46 12.26 -15.57 -2.85
CA ASP A 46 11.87 -15.73 -4.25
C ASP A 46 11.63 -14.35 -4.90
N ILE A 47 11.25 -14.35 -6.18
CA ILE A 47 10.98 -13.13 -6.92
C ILE A 47 9.75 -12.37 -6.40
N TYR A 48 8.79 -13.07 -5.79
CA TYR A 48 7.60 -12.47 -5.21
C TYR A 48 7.90 -11.73 -3.91
N ASP A 49 8.86 -12.24 -3.13
CA ASP A 49 9.38 -11.55 -1.94
C ASP A 49 10.07 -10.23 -2.32
N LEU A 50 10.81 -10.21 -3.44
CA LEU A 50 11.34 -8.98 -4.02
C LEU A 50 10.23 -8.01 -4.44
N VAL A 51 9.16 -8.50 -5.09
CA VAL A 51 8.00 -7.69 -5.47
C VAL A 51 7.34 -7.08 -4.23
N GLU A 52 7.06 -7.88 -3.22
CA GLU A 52 6.45 -7.41 -1.98
C GLU A 52 7.31 -6.33 -1.31
N TRP A 53 8.62 -6.56 -1.25
CA TRP A 53 9.55 -5.57 -0.71
C TRP A 53 9.57 -4.28 -1.52
N ALA A 54 9.60 -4.35 -2.86
CA ALA A 54 9.59 -3.18 -3.75
C ALA A 54 8.32 -2.35 -3.56
N CYS A 55 7.15 -2.99 -3.51
CA CYS A 55 5.88 -2.32 -3.25
C CYS A 55 5.88 -1.61 -1.89
N VAL A 56 6.36 -2.28 -0.82
CA VAL A 56 6.43 -1.70 0.52
C VAL A 56 7.35 -0.48 0.58
N GLU A 57 8.51 -0.55 -0.08
CA GLU A 57 9.45 0.58 -0.10
C GLU A 57 8.93 1.77 -0.91
N ASP A 58 8.28 1.52 -2.06
CA ASP A 58 7.65 2.59 -2.85
C ASP A 58 6.52 3.25 -2.05
N GLY A 59 5.68 2.47 -1.38
CA GLY A 59 4.62 3.00 -0.55
C GLY A 59 5.13 3.80 0.67
N LYS A 60 6.17 3.32 1.33
CA LYS A 60 6.82 4.08 2.42
C LYS A 60 7.40 5.40 1.92
N LYS A 61 8.00 5.41 0.73
CA LYS A 61 8.49 6.65 0.11
C LYS A 61 7.35 7.62 -0.17
N ALA A 62 6.22 7.12 -0.68
CA ALA A 62 5.04 7.93 -0.97
C ALA A 62 4.46 8.58 0.30
N LEU A 63 4.41 7.87 1.44
CA LEU A 63 3.76 8.32 2.68
C LEU A 63 4.66 9.10 3.66
N ARG A 64 5.90 9.47 3.29
CA ARG A 64 6.92 9.97 4.23
C ARG A 64 6.45 11.03 5.22
N ASP A 65 5.59 11.97 4.79
CA ASP A 65 5.24 13.16 5.57
C ASP A 65 3.71 13.37 5.75
N LYS A 66 2.88 12.39 5.38
CA LYS A 66 1.42 12.54 5.27
C LYS A 66 0.65 11.47 6.04
N LYS A 67 0.86 11.40 7.36
CA LYS A 67 0.28 10.36 8.23
C LYS A 67 -0.61 10.91 9.34
N THR A 68 -1.06 12.15 9.24
CA THR A 68 -1.92 12.78 10.24
C THR A 68 -3.38 12.68 9.83
N TYR A 69 -4.28 12.87 10.79
CA TYR A 69 -5.71 12.92 10.53
C TYR A 69 -6.07 13.99 9.49
N ASP A 70 -5.44 15.16 9.55
CA ASP A 70 -5.74 16.26 8.63
C ASP A 70 -5.12 16.04 7.23
N THR A 71 -4.18 15.10 7.08
CA THR A 71 -3.47 14.81 5.82
C THR A 71 -3.76 13.42 5.24
N TRP A 72 -4.71 12.67 5.78
CA TRP A 72 -5.00 11.31 5.30
C TRP A 72 -5.43 11.30 3.82
N GLN A 73 -6.19 12.32 3.36
CA GLN A 73 -6.60 12.43 1.95
C GLN A 73 -5.38 12.60 1.04
N GLU A 74 -4.44 13.46 1.44
CA GLU A 74 -3.18 13.65 0.73
C GLU A 74 -2.35 12.36 0.72
N GLY A 75 -2.26 11.69 1.87
CA GLY A 75 -1.58 10.40 1.98
C GLY A 75 -2.21 9.35 1.07
N PHE A 76 -3.53 9.31 0.99
CA PHE A 76 -4.24 8.38 0.12
C PHE A 76 -4.05 8.73 -1.37
N ALA A 77 -4.09 10.00 -1.73
CA ALA A 77 -3.75 10.47 -3.08
C ALA A 77 -2.33 10.06 -3.48
N GLN A 78 -1.36 10.16 -2.57
CA GLN A 78 0.02 9.71 -2.81
C GLN A 78 0.14 8.22 -3.03
N ILE A 79 -0.70 7.38 -2.38
CA ILE A 79 -0.74 5.94 -2.67
C ILE A 79 -1.24 5.72 -4.11
N PHE A 80 -2.30 6.41 -4.55
CA PHE A 80 -2.78 6.34 -5.94
C PHE A 80 -1.70 6.78 -6.93
N GLU A 81 -1.03 7.89 -6.66
CA GLU A 81 0.05 8.43 -7.49
C GLU A 81 1.20 7.42 -7.63
N ALA A 82 1.68 6.86 -6.52
CA ALA A 82 2.74 5.86 -6.53
C ALA A 82 2.34 4.58 -7.29
N VAL A 83 1.08 4.15 -7.18
CA VAL A 83 0.54 3.01 -7.95
C VAL A 83 0.50 3.35 -9.44
N LEU A 84 0.07 4.56 -9.81
CA LEU A 84 -0.01 5.02 -11.19
C LEU A 84 1.37 5.18 -11.84
N GLU A 85 2.33 5.78 -11.14
CA GLU A 85 3.72 5.91 -11.60
C GLU A 85 4.36 4.56 -11.90
N ASN A 86 3.99 3.53 -11.13
CA ASN A 86 4.45 2.17 -11.31
C ASN A 86 3.47 1.29 -12.12
N LYS A 87 2.56 1.90 -12.89
CA LYS A 87 1.48 1.19 -13.62
C LYS A 87 1.94 -0.05 -14.38
N PRO A 88 3.02 -0.04 -15.21
CA PRO A 88 3.46 -1.25 -15.91
C PRO A 88 3.83 -2.39 -14.96
N PHE A 89 4.49 -2.07 -13.85
CA PHE A 89 4.84 -3.01 -12.81
C PHE A 89 3.59 -3.56 -12.10
N ILE A 90 2.71 -2.68 -11.63
CA ILE A 90 1.47 -3.05 -10.91
C ILE A 90 0.57 -3.91 -11.80
N MET A 91 0.33 -3.50 -13.05
CA MET A 91 -0.52 -4.26 -13.98
C MET A 91 0.04 -5.66 -14.30
N ASN A 92 1.37 -5.77 -14.48
CA ASN A 92 2.00 -7.07 -14.72
C ASN A 92 1.87 -7.99 -13.51
N VAL A 93 2.09 -7.48 -12.30
CA VAL A 93 1.95 -8.30 -11.08
C VAL A 93 0.49 -8.60 -10.78
N TYR A 94 -0.42 -7.63 -10.96
CA TYR A 94 -1.85 -7.78 -10.71
C TYR A 94 -2.51 -8.84 -11.60
N HIS A 95 -2.13 -8.91 -12.87
CA HIS A 95 -2.60 -9.93 -13.81
C HIS A 95 -1.81 -11.25 -13.73
N SER A 96 -0.77 -11.31 -12.92
CA SER A 96 -0.05 -12.56 -12.65
C SER A 96 -0.80 -13.42 -11.61
N VAL A 97 -0.32 -14.64 -11.38
CA VAL A 97 -0.91 -15.63 -10.45
C VAL A 97 -0.98 -15.15 -8.98
N ARG A 98 -0.50 -13.96 -8.65
CA ARG A 98 -0.30 -13.51 -7.26
C ARG A 98 -0.90 -12.13 -6.93
N ARG A 99 -2.11 -11.87 -7.44
CA ARG A 99 -2.92 -10.70 -7.08
C ARG A 99 -2.95 -10.44 -5.56
N GLU A 100 -3.04 -11.48 -4.77
CA GLU A 100 -3.04 -11.44 -3.29
C GLU A 100 -1.83 -10.69 -2.70
N LYS A 101 -0.69 -10.66 -3.41
CA LYS A 101 0.50 -9.92 -2.96
C LYS A 101 0.33 -8.41 -3.04
N ILE A 102 -0.29 -7.92 -4.11
CA ILE A 102 -0.64 -6.49 -4.23
C ILE A 102 -1.71 -6.13 -3.22
N GLU A 103 -2.74 -6.96 -3.07
CA GLU A 103 -3.79 -6.75 -2.08
C GLU A 103 -3.20 -6.67 -0.67
N SER A 104 -2.37 -7.64 -0.27
CA SER A 104 -1.71 -7.65 1.05
C SER A 104 -0.86 -6.40 1.28
N PHE A 105 -0.12 -5.95 0.26
CA PHE A 105 0.65 -4.72 0.34
C PHE A 105 -0.25 -3.50 0.55
N LEU A 106 -1.29 -3.33 -0.28
CA LEU A 106 -2.21 -2.20 -0.17
C LEU A 106 -2.93 -2.18 1.19
N TYR A 107 -3.33 -3.35 1.71
CA TYR A 107 -3.90 -3.46 3.04
C TYR A 107 -2.95 -3.00 4.14
N LYS A 108 -1.69 -3.41 4.10
CA LYS A 108 -0.68 -3.00 5.10
C LYS A 108 -0.44 -1.49 5.06
N LEU A 109 -0.29 -0.93 3.85
CA LEU A 109 0.00 0.48 3.66
C LEU A 109 -1.17 1.38 4.09
N THR A 110 -2.38 1.03 3.65
CA THR A 110 -3.60 1.77 3.97
C THR A 110 -3.94 1.64 5.46
N TYR A 111 -3.77 0.45 6.06
CA TYR A 111 -3.96 0.26 7.49
C TYR A 111 -3.09 1.23 8.30
N GLN A 112 -1.79 1.32 7.97
CA GLN A 112 -0.88 2.21 8.70
C GLN A 112 -1.31 3.67 8.59
N LEU A 113 -1.72 4.13 7.40
CA LEU A 113 -2.22 5.48 7.19
C LEU A 113 -3.45 5.79 8.05
N ILE A 114 -4.42 4.87 8.09
CA ILE A 114 -5.65 5.06 8.85
C ILE A 114 -5.41 4.91 10.36
N ALA A 115 -4.59 3.94 10.78
CA ALA A 115 -4.26 3.74 12.19
C ALA A 115 -3.56 4.97 12.80
N ASP A 116 -2.62 5.58 12.07
CA ASP A 116 -1.95 6.82 12.50
C ASP A 116 -2.99 7.97 12.66
N ALA A 117 -3.95 8.09 11.74
CA ALA A 117 -5.01 9.09 11.81
C ALA A 117 -6.02 8.83 12.95
N VAL A 118 -6.35 7.58 13.24
CA VAL A 118 -7.20 7.18 14.37
C VAL A 118 -6.49 7.49 15.68
N GLU A 119 -5.22 7.14 15.82
CA GLU A 119 -4.44 7.39 17.02
C GLU A 119 -4.33 8.89 17.33
N GLU A 120 -4.12 9.72 16.32
CA GLU A 120 -4.05 11.18 16.49
C GLU A 120 -5.37 11.78 16.98
N LYS A 121 -6.52 11.24 16.53
CA LYS A 121 -7.86 11.74 16.92
C LYS A 121 -8.38 11.16 18.23
N CYS A 122 -7.87 10.00 18.66
CA CYS A 122 -8.23 9.47 19.97
C CYS A 122 -7.69 10.37 21.06
N SER A 123 -8.59 11.01 21.81
CA SER A 123 -8.24 11.71 23.05
C SER A 123 -7.66 10.70 24.03
N ARG A 124 -6.46 10.96 24.52
CA ARG A 124 -5.65 10.13 25.42
C ARG A 124 -6.48 9.14 26.29
N ASP A 125 -6.23 7.85 26.10
CA ASP A 125 -6.62 6.72 26.98
C ASP A 125 -8.09 6.28 27.05
N HIS A 126 -8.99 6.77 26.21
CA HIS A 126 -10.41 6.43 26.30
C HIS A 126 -10.86 5.28 25.37
N LEU A 127 -10.09 4.94 24.34
CA LEU A 127 -10.45 3.88 23.41
C LEU A 127 -9.43 2.74 23.47
N PRO A 128 -9.87 1.48 23.76
CA PRO A 128 -8.99 0.31 23.72
C PRO A 128 -8.37 0.13 22.34
N GLU A 129 -7.19 -0.46 22.34
CA GLU A 129 -6.43 -0.76 21.13
C GLU A 129 -7.23 -1.64 20.15
N THR A 130 -8.02 -2.59 20.66
CA THR A 130 -8.90 -3.44 19.85
C THR A 130 -9.92 -2.66 19.03
N ASP A 131 -10.46 -1.58 19.60
CA ASP A 131 -11.48 -0.77 18.94
C ASP A 131 -10.83 0.17 17.93
N LYS A 132 -9.67 0.74 18.24
CA LYS A 132 -8.85 1.50 17.28
C LYS A 132 -8.49 0.64 16.07
N GLN A 133 -8.04 -0.58 16.31
CA GLN A 133 -7.73 -1.55 15.25
C GLN A 133 -8.95 -1.87 14.40
N PHE A 134 -10.11 -2.08 15.02
CA PHE A 134 -11.36 -2.36 14.28
C PHE A 134 -11.76 -1.19 13.38
N ILE A 135 -11.67 0.06 13.88
CA ILE A 135 -11.95 1.26 13.09
C ILE A 135 -10.98 1.34 11.89
N ALA A 136 -9.67 1.16 12.14
CA ALA A 136 -8.67 1.20 11.08
C ALA A 136 -8.90 0.08 10.04
N ASP A 137 -9.23 -1.12 10.48
CA ASP A 137 -9.55 -2.26 9.60
C ASP A 137 -10.78 -2.00 8.75
N PHE A 138 -11.86 -1.46 9.32
CA PHE A 138 -13.08 -1.14 8.58
C PHE A 138 -12.82 -0.17 7.41
N TYR A 139 -12.16 0.94 7.69
CA TYR A 139 -11.86 1.92 6.65
C TYR A 139 -10.84 1.40 5.63
N LYS A 140 -9.84 0.66 6.06
CA LYS A 140 -8.85 0.02 5.18
C LYS A 140 -9.52 -0.80 4.07
N TYR A 141 -10.53 -1.60 4.39
CA TYR A 141 -11.21 -2.43 3.39
C TYR A 141 -11.95 -1.60 2.34
N GLY A 142 -12.60 -0.51 2.74
CA GLY A 142 -13.25 0.40 1.81
C GLY A 142 -12.25 1.08 0.86
N PHE A 143 -11.18 1.63 1.40
CA PHE A 143 -10.14 2.31 0.62
C PHE A 143 -9.45 1.35 -0.36
N VAL A 144 -9.00 0.20 0.11
CA VAL A 144 -8.31 -0.79 -0.73
C VAL A 144 -9.24 -1.36 -1.78
N GLY A 145 -10.51 -1.63 -1.44
CA GLY A 145 -11.50 -2.10 -2.40
C GLY A 145 -11.67 -1.15 -3.58
N ILE A 146 -11.77 0.15 -3.32
CA ILE A 146 -11.89 1.18 -4.37
C ILE A 146 -10.61 1.25 -5.22
N MET A 147 -9.43 1.17 -4.61
CA MET A 147 -8.17 1.18 -5.33
C MET A 147 -7.99 -0.07 -6.21
N LEU A 148 -8.33 -1.25 -5.71
CA LEU A 148 -8.28 -2.48 -6.49
C LEU A 148 -9.23 -2.45 -7.69
N ASP A 149 -10.43 -1.89 -7.54
CA ASP A 149 -11.39 -1.68 -8.61
C ASP A 149 -10.83 -0.75 -9.70
N TRP A 150 -10.17 0.34 -9.28
CA TRP A 150 -9.49 1.25 -10.18
C TRP A 150 -8.32 0.61 -10.93
N ILE A 151 -7.52 -0.23 -10.26
CA ILE A 151 -6.45 -1.01 -10.88
C ILE A 151 -7.03 -1.98 -11.91
N ASP A 152 -8.10 -2.73 -11.55
CA ASP A 152 -8.76 -3.71 -12.40
C ASP A 152 -9.30 -3.08 -13.70
N ARG A 153 -9.83 -1.87 -13.62
CA ARG A 153 -10.27 -1.06 -14.77
C ARG A 153 -9.11 -0.42 -15.55
N GLY A 154 -7.88 -0.77 -15.23
CA GLY A 154 -6.67 -0.34 -15.93
C GLY A 154 -6.24 1.09 -15.60
N MET A 155 -6.60 1.62 -14.43
CA MET A 155 -6.19 2.96 -13.94
C MET A 155 -6.51 4.08 -14.95
N LYS A 156 -7.71 4.02 -15.56
CA LYS A 156 -8.13 4.97 -16.60
C LYS A 156 -8.79 6.22 -16.04
N GLU A 157 -9.45 6.08 -14.89
CA GLU A 157 -10.13 7.19 -14.24
C GLU A 157 -9.08 8.08 -13.52
N ASP A 158 -9.38 9.37 -13.48
CA ASP A 158 -8.60 10.33 -12.71
C ASP A 158 -8.72 10.00 -11.21
N TYR A 159 -7.63 9.55 -10.60
CA TYR A 159 -7.62 9.17 -9.20
C TYR A 159 -7.93 10.34 -8.27
N GLN A 160 -7.64 11.59 -8.65
CA GLN A 160 -7.97 12.74 -7.82
C GLN A 160 -9.48 12.86 -7.60
N LYS A 161 -10.29 12.57 -8.62
CA LYS A 161 -11.76 12.52 -8.48
C LYS A 161 -12.21 11.43 -7.50
N ILE A 162 -11.54 10.28 -7.50
CA ILE A 162 -11.82 9.20 -6.55
C ILE A 162 -11.50 9.67 -5.12
N VAL A 163 -10.36 10.29 -4.92
CA VAL A 163 -9.95 10.85 -3.62
C VAL A 163 -10.91 11.93 -3.15
N ASP A 164 -11.34 12.83 -4.03
CA ASP A 164 -12.30 13.90 -3.71
C ASP A 164 -13.66 13.31 -3.27
N LEU A 165 -14.16 12.30 -3.98
CA LEU A 165 -15.40 11.60 -3.61
C LEU A 165 -15.28 10.89 -2.26
N LEU A 166 -14.14 10.25 -1.99
CA LEU A 166 -13.86 9.65 -0.68
C LEU A 166 -13.81 10.71 0.42
N ALA A 167 -13.15 11.84 0.17
CA ALA A 167 -13.08 12.94 1.12
C ALA A 167 -14.48 13.45 1.51
N VAL A 168 -15.36 13.66 0.54
CA VAL A 168 -16.76 14.05 0.79
C VAL A 168 -17.52 12.97 1.54
N THR A 169 -17.41 11.71 1.11
CA THR A 169 -18.14 10.57 1.69
C THR A 169 -17.75 10.31 3.14
N LEU A 170 -16.46 10.47 3.46
CA LEU A 170 -15.89 10.12 4.75
C LEU A 170 -15.67 11.32 5.68
N HIS A 171 -16.10 12.52 5.25
CA HIS A 171 -15.91 13.73 6.05
C HIS A 171 -16.44 13.55 7.48
N GLY A 172 -15.55 13.65 8.44
CA GLY A 172 -15.88 13.48 9.87
C GLY A 172 -16.22 12.06 10.32
N ASN A 173 -16.32 11.07 9.41
CA ASN A 173 -16.77 9.73 9.78
C ASN A 173 -15.81 8.98 10.71
N ILE A 174 -14.51 9.11 10.53
CA ILE A 174 -13.52 8.51 11.44
C ILE A 174 -13.67 9.10 12.84
N ALA A 175 -13.76 10.42 12.97
CA ALA A 175 -13.97 11.08 14.26
C ALA A 175 -15.33 10.71 14.90
N ASN A 176 -16.38 10.56 14.09
CA ASN A 176 -17.68 10.09 14.57
C ASN A 176 -17.64 8.63 15.04
N SER A 177 -16.91 7.76 14.32
CA SER A 177 -16.71 6.36 14.72
C SER A 177 -16.03 6.29 16.10
N ILE A 178 -14.93 7.02 16.30
CA ILE A 178 -14.21 7.11 17.57
C ILE A 178 -15.18 7.54 18.68
N ARG A 179 -15.91 8.63 18.49
CA ARG A 179 -16.89 9.16 19.46
C ARG A 179 -17.99 8.16 19.80
N ASN A 180 -18.49 7.43 18.81
CA ASN A 180 -19.55 6.43 19.05
C ASN A 180 -19.02 5.28 19.91
N PHE A 181 -17.80 4.81 19.69
CA PHE A 181 -17.16 3.80 20.53
C PHE A 181 -16.90 4.29 21.96
N GLU A 182 -16.49 5.55 22.15
CA GLU A 182 -16.30 6.16 23.46
C GLU A 182 -17.64 6.23 24.23
N GLN A 183 -18.72 6.71 23.60
CA GLN A 183 -20.05 6.83 24.23
C GLN A 183 -20.66 5.47 24.57
N GLU A 184 -20.42 4.42 23.79
CA GLU A 184 -20.98 3.10 24.09
C GLU A 184 -20.35 2.50 25.37
N LYS A 185 -19.13 2.85 25.69
CA LYS A 185 -18.44 2.40 26.91
C LYS A 185 -18.85 3.15 28.17
N GLU A 186 -19.24 4.41 28.05
CA GLU A 186 -19.76 5.17 29.20
C GLU A 186 -21.12 4.63 29.69
N LYS A 187 -21.77 3.73 28.92
CA LYS A 187 -23.05 3.12 29.26
C LYS A 187 -22.92 1.77 29.98
N ILE A 188 -21.68 1.20 30.04
CA ILE A 188 -21.40 -0.09 30.69
C ILE A 188 -20.73 0.15 32.03
#